data_47d16a10d5f57ca3c780c0bccc3f1757
#
_entry.id   47d16a10d5f57ca3c780c0bccc3f1757
#
_cell.length_a   1.000
_cell.length_b   1.000
_cell.length_c   1.000
_cell.angle_alpha   90.00
_cell.angle_beta   90.00
_cell.angle_gamma   90.00
#
_symmetry.space_group_name_H-M   'P 1'
#
loop_
_entity.id
_entity.type
_entity.pdbx_description
1 polymer ?
#
loop_
_entity_poly.entity_id
_entity_poly.type
_entity_poly.pdbx_seq_one_letter_code
_entity_poly.pdbx_strand_id
1 'polypeptide(L)'
;MPTISIEPNEAAQLAARGRRVLGTTLSSRELTRLGGDVRRLAVFSARQANLDFVQAIADTLDEMLIGATPEAEALRAAGEAPLMLSGPAATERLMKLAEELELQPRDPDKVGTIQDVTSFGRADLIVRTQQDIAAGFGRYVAENDADVLDAFPARELIRVVEPSDPKRKRNWEARWKAAGGRLFAGRMIAAKDDSVWQALGDGAGGYDDALGNPFPPFAFNSGMDVEEVDREEAERLGVIQRNQRITPDSLTLADHAAVKTTRFDRALVATMANDPELVFDGDTLSLAA
;
A
#
# COMPACT_ATOMS: atom_id res chain seq x y z
N MET A 1 5.17 1.84 29.90
CA MET A 1 5.37 1.40 28.50
C MET A 1 6.00 2.58 27.78
N PRO A 2 7.17 2.45 27.15
CA PRO A 2 7.71 3.54 26.35
C PRO A 2 6.83 3.73 25.13
N THR A 3 6.25 4.91 24.97
CA THR A 3 5.57 5.33 23.77
C THR A 3 6.66 5.53 22.73
N ILE A 4 6.78 4.61 21.77
CA ILE A 4 7.62 4.84 20.61
C ILE A 4 6.89 5.91 19.80
N SER A 5 7.38 7.13 19.86
CA SER A 5 7.01 8.18 18.91
C SER A 5 7.60 7.75 17.59
N ILE A 6 6.76 7.16 16.72
CA ILE A 6 7.14 6.90 15.34
C ILE A 6 7.04 8.27 14.66
N GLU A 7 8.17 8.96 14.53
CA GLU A 7 8.29 10.01 13.53
C GLU A 7 7.92 9.41 12.17
N PRO A 8 7.31 10.19 11.25
CA PRO A 8 6.98 9.68 9.93
C PRO A 8 8.27 9.14 9.34
N ASN A 9 8.35 7.81 9.27
CA ASN A 9 9.54 7.06 8.99
C ASN A 9 10.09 7.52 7.63
N GLU A 10 11.40 7.77 7.55
CA GLU A 10 12.10 8.09 6.29
C GLU A 10 11.69 7.14 5.16
N ALA A 11 11.43 5.87 5.46
CA ALA A 11 10.94 4.89 4.53
C ALA A 11 9.54 5.22 3.96
N ALA A 12 8.60 5.72 4.77
CA ALA A 12 7.30 6.18 4.28
C ALA A 12 7.44 7.43 3.41
N GLN A 13 8.38 8.31 3.76
CA GLN A 13 8.72 9.51 2.98
C GLN A 13 9.36 9.13 1.63
N LEU A 14 10.28 8.16 1.62
CA LEU A 14 10.89 7.65 0.40
C LEU A 14 9.85 6.95 -0.50
N ALA A 15 8.94 6.16 0.10
CA ALA A 15 7.86 5.52 -0.63
C ALA A 15 6.91 6.54 -1.28
N ALA A 16 6.63 7.67 -0.62
CA ALA A 16 5.82 8.74 -1.19
C ALA A 16 6.55 9.45 -2.35
N ARG A 17 7.82 9.81 -2.17
CA ARG A 17 8.62 10.58 -3.14
C ARG A 17 8.92 9.84 -4.46
N GLY A 18 8.93 8.51 -4.45
CA GLY A 18 9.25 7.69 -5.63
C GLY A 18 8.05 7.33 -6.50
N ARG A 19 6.83 7.77 -6.14
CA ARG A 19 5.61 7.39 -6.88
C ARG A 19 5.39 8.25 -8.12
N ARG A 20 4.99 7.60 -9.22
CA ARG A 20 4.66 8.24 -10.49
C ARG A 20 3.15 8.37 -10.66
N VAL A 21 2.73 9.45 -11.25
CA VAL A 21 1.33 9.72 -11.58
C VAL A 21 0.98 9.05 -12.90
N LEU A 22 0.02 8.13 -12.87
CA LEU A 22 -0.45 7.43 -14.06
C LEU A 22 -1.96 7.59 -14.23
N GLY A 23 -2.37 8.30 -15.28
CA GLY A 23 -3.76 8.27 -15.74
C GLY A 23 -4.11 6.91 -16.32
N THR A 24 -5.26 6.33 -15.93
CA THR A 24 -5.66 5.01 -16.41
C THR A 24 -7.16 4.88 -16.62
N THR A 25 -7.52 4.16 -17.68
CA THR A 25 -8.90 3.73 -17.92
C THR A 25 -9.21 2.38 -17.28
N LEU A 26 -8.22 1.70 -16.71
CA LEU A 26 -8.36 0.39 -16.11
C LEU A 26 -9.28 0.42 -14.88
N SER A 27 -10.10 -0.61 -14.74
CA SER A 27 -10.88 -0.84 -13.52
C SER A 27 -10.00 -1.33 -12.38
N SER A 28 -10.49 -1.28 -11.14
CA SER A 28 -9.76 -1.81 -9.97
C SER A 28 -9.36 -3.28 -10.17
N ARG A 29 -10.23 -4.10 -10.77
CA ARG A 29 -9.93 -5.51 -11.08
C ARG A 29 -8.80 -5.68 -12.10
N GLU A 30 -8.70 -4.80 -13.07
CA GLU A 30 -7.62 -4.82 -14.07
C GLU A 30 -6.32 -4.32 -13.45
N LEU A 31 -6.39 -3.30 -12.59
CA LEU A 31 -5.24 -2.79 -11.85
C LEU A 31 -4.65 -3.83 -10.88
N THR A 32 -5.47 -4.68 -10.24
CA THR A 32 -4.97 -5.75 -9.37
C THR A 32 -4.24 -6.86 -10.14
N ARG A 33 -4.45 -6.97 -11.45
CA ARG A 33 -3.69 -7.88 -12.31
C ARG A 33 -2.30 -7.34 -12.68
N LEU A 34 -2.09 -6.04 -12.50
CA LEU A 34 -0.74 -5.47 -12.55
C LEU A 34 0.04 -5.96 -11.34
N GLY A 35 1.29 -6.34 -11.52
CA GLY A 35 2.14 -6.77 -10.42
C GLY A 35 2.17 -5.78 -9.26
N GLY A 36 2.37 -6.25 -8.04
CA GLY A 36 2.42 -5.42 -6.83
C GLY A 36 3.42 -4.26 -6.95
N ASP A 37 4.52 -4.50 -7.67
CA ASP A 37 5.58 -3.53 -7.89
C ASP A 37 5.10 -2.28 -8.64
N VAL A 38 4.32 -2.46 -9.71
CA VAL A 38 3.73 -1.32 -10.45
C VAL A 38 2.80 -0.51 -9.57
N ARG A 39 2.00 -1.20 -8.74
CA ARG A 39 1.07 -0.55 -7.83
C ARG A 39 1.78 0.26 -6.75
N ARG A 40 2.99 -0.14 -6.35
CA ARG A 40 3.82 0.59 -5.40
C ARG A 40 4.50 1.82 -6.03
N LEU A 41 4.88 1.73 -7.30
CA LEU A 41 5.60 2.79 -8.01
C LEU A 41 4.70 3.91 -8.55
N ALA A 42 3.38 3.69 -8.63
CA ALA A 42 2.48 4.64 -9.27
C ALA A 42 1.36 5.13 -8.34
N VAL A 43 1.05 6.42 -8.46
CA VAL A 43 -0.20 6.99 -7.99
C VAL A 43 -1.20 6.92 -9.13
N PHE A 44 -2.25 6.16 -8.97
CA PHE A 44 -3.33 6.07 -9.94
C PHE A 44 -4.67 5.90 -9.22
N SER A 45 -5.74 6.28 -9.90
CA SER A 45 -7.10 5.99 -9.47
C SER A 45 -7.81 5.20 -10.55
N ALA A 46 -8.43 4.10 -10.18
CA ALA A 46 -9.13 3.24 -11.15
C ALA A 46 -10.11 4.04 -12.01
N ARG A 47 -10.02 3.84 -13.32
CA ARG A 47 -10.84 4.52 -14.33
C ARG A 47 -10.69 6.06 -14.35
N GLN A 48 -9.59 6.58 -13.84
CA GLN A 48 -9.30 8.01 -13.87
C GLN A 48 -8.14 8.29 -14.83
N ALA A 49 -8.48 8.82 -16.00
CA ALA A 49 -7.52 9.19 -17.04
C ALA A 49 -7.15 10.68 -17.00
N ASN A 50 -7.83 11.49 -16.17
CA ASN A 50 -7.50 12.90 -16.00
C ASN A 50 -6.21 13.00 -15.17
N LEU A 51 -5.12 13.39 -15.81
CA LEU A 51 -3.80 13.47 -15.21
C LEU A 51 -3.73 14.57 -14.13
N ASP A 52 -4.39 15.70 -14.34
CA ASP A 52 -4.39 16.80 -13.37
C ASP A 52 -5.02 16.35 -12.04
N PHE A 53 -6.09 15.56 -12.11
CA PHE A 53 -6.72 15.02 -10.91
C PHE A 53 -5.83 13.94 -10.23
N VAL A 54 -5.18 13.08 -11.00
CA VAL A 54 -4.26 12.07 -10.43
C VAL A 54 -3.02 12.73 -9.84
N GLN A 55 -2.49 13.80 -10.49
CA GLN A 55 -1.41 14.60 -9.93
C GLN A 55 -1.81 15.25 -8.60
N ALA A 56 -2.98 15.82 -8.55
CA ALA A 56 -3.46 16.44 -7.32
C ALA A 56 -3.76 15.44 -6.19
N ILE A 57 -4.11 14.19 -6.53
CA ILE A 57 -4.12 13.10 -5.53
C ILE A 57 -2.70 12.92 -4.98
N ALA A 58 -1.69 12.83 -5.84
CA ALA A 58 -0.29 12.68 -5.43
C ALA A 58 0.17 13.83 -4.54
N ASP A 59 -0.05 15.08 -4.96
CA ASP A 59 0.32 16.27 -4.20
C ASP A 59 -0.36 16.32 -2.83
N THR A 60 -1.65 15.97 -2.78
CA THR A 60 -2.42 15.91 -1.53
C THR A 60 -1.88 14.82 -0.58
N LEU A 61 -1.48 13.67 -1.13
CA LEU A 61 -0.87 12.59 -0.37
C LEU A 61 0.52 12.98 0.14
N ASP A 62 1.30 13.69 -0.65
CA ASP A 62 2.62 14.17 -0.26
C ASP A 62 2.52 15.19 0.88
N GLU A 63 1.58 16.14 0.82
CA GLU A 63 1.32 17.04 1.94
C GLU A 63 0.86 16.30 3.21
N MET A 64 0.05 15.26 3.04
CA MET A 64 -0.47 14.47 4.14
C MET A 64 0.57 13.55 4.78
N LEU A 65 1.40 12.90 3.95
CA LEU A 65 2.33 11.85 4.42
C LEU A 65 3.71 12.40 4.78
N ILE A 66 4.17 13.42 4.07
CA ILE A 66 5.50 13.98 4.23
C ILE A 66 5.51 15.49 4.49
N GLY A 67 4.33 16.14 4.52
CA GLY A 67 4.24 17.59 4.67
C GLY A 67 5.05 18.31 3.59
N ALA A 68 4.85 17.96 2.33
CA ALA A 68 5.57 18.55 1.19
C ALA A 68 5.05 19.95 0.87
N THR A 69 5.23 20.89 1.80
CA THR A 69 4.90 22.31 1.60
C THR A 69 6.11 23.17 1.99
N PRO A 70 6.28 24.34 1.37
CA PRO A 70 7.34 25.28 1.74
C PRO A 70 7.33 25.65 3.22
N GLU A 71 6.14 25.77 3.83
CA GLU A 71 5.95 26.08 5.25
C GLU A 71 6.44 24.92 6.13
N ALA A 72 6.13 23.68 5.76
CA ALA A 72 6.57 22.50 6.49
C ALA A 72 8.09 22.31 6.37
N GLU A 73 8.67 22.62 5.22
CA GLU A 73 10.13 22.61 5.03
C GLU A 73 10.83 23.67 5.89
N ALA A 74 10.24 24.88 5.99
CA ALA A 74 10.76 25.94 6.84
C ALA A 74 10.69 25.55 8.33
N LEU A 75 9.63 24.90 8.79
CA LEU A 75 9.49 24.39 10.15
C LEU A 75 10.55 23.33 10.46
N ARG A 76 10.77 22.37 9.54
CA ARG A 76 11.84 21.36 9.70
C ARG A 76 13.23 22.00 9.78
N ALA A 77 13.50 23.00 8.94
CA ALA A 77 14.77 23.74 8.97
C ALA A 77 14.96 24.49 10.29
N ALA A 78 13.88 24.88 10.95
CA ALA A 78 13.89 25.50 12.28
C ALA A 78 13.95 24.47 13.43
N GLY A 79 13.93 23.17 13.14
CA GLY A 79 13.88 22.11 14.16
C GLY A 79 12.49 21.90 14.77
N GLU A 80 11.45 22.39 14.10
CA GLU A 80 10.05 22.27 14.52
C GLU A 80 9.34 21.17 13.73
N ALA A 81 8.31 20.54 14.34
CA ALA A 81 7.50 19.55 13.68
C ALA A 81 6.67 20.19 12.56
N PRO A 82 6.68 19.64 11.33
CA PRO A 82 5.86 20.16 10.24
C PRO A 82 4.37 19.95 10.49
N LEU A 83 3.55 20.91 10.03
CA LEU A 83 2.12 20.71 9.97
C LEU A 83 1.78 19.78 8.80
N MET A 84 1.13 18.67 9.12
CA MET A 84 0.70 17.69 8.13
C MET A 84 -0.78 17.92 7.79
N LEU A 85 -1.13 17.69 6.52
CA LEU A 85 -2.53 17.73 6.11
C LEU A 85 -3.30 16.58 6.77
N SER A 86 -4.40 16.87 7.45
CA SER A 86 -5.21 15.81 8.06
C SER A 86 -6.00 15.01 7.02
N GLY A 87 -6.32 13.75 7.31
CA GLY A 87 -7.10 12.90 6.41
C GLY A 87 -8.45 13.52 5.99
N PRO A 88 -9.26 14.06 6.91
CA PRO A 88 -10.50 14.78 6.55
C PRO A 88 -10.26 15.98 5.63
N ALA A 89 -9.22 16.78 5.88
CA ALA A 89 -8.88 17.93 5.03
C ALA A 89 -8.38 17.48 3.64
N ALA A 90 -7.63 16.40 3.56
CA ALA A 90 -7.23 15.77 2.30
C ALA A 90 -8.44 15.28 1.49
N THR A 91 -9.39 14.63 2.15
CA THR A 91 -10.64 14.17 1.51
C THR A 91 -11.46 15.34 0.94
N GLU A 92 -11.64 16.40 1.73
CA GLU A 92 -12.35 17.61 1.30
C GLU A 92 -11.67 18.30 0.11
N ARG A 93 -10.32 18.38 0.15
CA ARG A 93 -9.52 18.94 -0.94
C ARG A 93 -9.70 18.16 -2.24
N LEU A 94 -9.68 16.82 -2.20
CA LEU A 94 -9.88 15.99 -3.39
C LEU A 94 -11.30 16.15 -3.96
N MET A 95 -12.30 16.26 -3.12
CA MET A 95 -13.67 16.53 -3.57
C MET A 95 -13.79 17.89 -4.27
N LYS A 96 -13.26 18.95 -3.65
CA LYS A 96 -13.26 20.30 -4.22
C LYS A 96 -12.55 20.35 -5.56
N LEU A 97 -11.42 19.66 -5.67
CA LEU A 97 -10.67 19.59 -6.90
C LEU A 97 -11.42 18.83 -8.00
N ALA A 98 -12.10 17.74 -7.64
CA ALA A 98 -12.96 17.03 -8.60
C ALA A 98 -14.07 17.92 -9.15
N GLU A 99 -14.62 18.82 -8.32
CA GLU A 99 -15.60 19.83 -8.73
C GLU A 99 -14.94 20.90 -9.63
N GLU A 100 -13.78 21.46 -9.25
CA GLU A 100 -13.03 22.47 -10.03
C GLU A 100 -12.62 21.95 -11.41
N LEU A 101 -12.30 20.66 -11.52
CA LEU A 101 -11.98 19.99 -12.80
C LEU A 101 -13.23 19.52 -13.55
N GLU A 102 -14.42 19.87 -13.09
CA GLU A 102 -15.72 19.51 -13.69
C GLU A 102 -15.84 17.99 -13.94
N LEU A 103 -15.25 17.16 -13.08
CA LEU A 103 -15.31 15.72 -13.23
C LEU A 103 -16.74 15.22 -13.06
N GLN A 104 -17.14 14.28 -13.90
CA GLN A 104 -18.46 13.67 -13.86
C GLN A 104 -18.37 12.19 -13.52
N PRO A 105 -19.35 11.64 -12.82
CA PRO A 105 -19.48 10.19 -12.68
C PRO A 105 -19.53 9.53 -14.06
N ARG A 106 -18.68 8.56 -14.29
CA ARG A 106 -18.65 7.83 -15.57
C ARG A 106 -19.94 7.06 -15.85
N ASP A 107 -20.60 6.64 -14.79
CA ASP A 107 -21.85 5.87 -14.84
C ASP A 107 -22.88 6.60 -13.96
N PRO A 108 -23.98 7.13 -14.56
CA PRO A 108 -25.02 7.84 -13.81
C PRO A 108 -25.66 6.98 -12.70
N ASP A 109 -25.70 5.66 -12.86
CA ASP A 109 -26.27 4.74 -11.87
C ASP A 109 -25.36 4.52 -10.67
N LYS A 110 -24.14 5.07 -10.71
CA LYS A 110 -23.13 4.95 -9.65
C LYS A 110 -22.88 6.25 -8.89
N VAL A 111 -23.66 7.28 -9.15
CA VAL A 111 -23.55 8.56 -8.44
C VAL A 111 -23.60 8.36 -6.93
N GLY A 112 -22.68 9.00 -6.20
CA GLY A 112 -22.53 8.90 -4.75
C GLY A 112 -21.91 7.60 -4.23
N THR A 113 -21.59 6.65 -5.10
CA THR A 113 -20.90 5.39 -4.69
C THR A 113 -19.37 5.54 -4.76
N ILE A 114 -18.63 4.54 -4.27
CA ILE A 114 -17.15 4.48 -4.38
C ILE A 114 -16.66 4.37 -5.84
N GLN A 115 -17.55 4.17 -6.82
CA GLN A 115 -17.21 4.18 -8.25
C GLN A 115 -17.36 5.58 -8.86
N ASP A 116 -17.96 6.50 -8.14
CA ASP A 116 -18.08 7.90 -8.48
C ASP A 116 -16.86 8.67 -7.98
N VAL A 117 -16.07 9.20 -8.90
CA VAL A 117 -14.84 9.95 -8.61
C VAL A 117 -15.10 11.22 -7.82
N THR A 118 -16.30 11.79 -7.91
CA THR A 118 -16.72 13.02 -7.23
C THR A 118 -17.31 12.76 -5.84
N SER A 119 -17.48 11.50 -5.45
CA SER A 119 -18.12 11.17 -4.18
C SER A 119 -17.16 11.25 -2.99
N PHE A 120 -17.69 11.65 -1.83
CA PHE A 120 -16.97 11.61 -0.56
C PHE A 120 -16.40 10.20 -0.29
N GLY A 121 -17.21 9.16 -0.49
CA GLY A 121 -16.79 7.78 -0.24
C GLY A 121 -15.59 7.35 -1.09
N ARG A 122 -15.46 7.87 -2.31
CA ARG A 122 -14.29 7.61 -3.16
C ARG A 122 -13.06 8.37 -2.68
N ALA A 123 -13.18 9.66 -2.39
CA ALA A 123 -12.09 10.49 -1.91
C ALA A 123 -11.54 9.95 -0.57
N ASP A 124 -12.43 9.67 0.38
CA ASP A 124 -12.09 9.11 1.69
C ASP A 124 -11.42 7.72 1.58
N LEU A 125 -11.89 6.86 0.66
CA LEU A 125 -11.24 5.57 0.40
C LEU A 125 -9.81 5.74 -0.13
N ILE A 126 -9.57 6.69 -1.05
CA ILE A 126 -8.24 6.98 -1.57
C ILE A 126 -7.32 7.42 -0.43
N VAL A 127 -7.74 8.42 0.33
CA VAL A 127 -6.95 9.00 1.44
C VAL A 127 -6.61 7.93 2.48
N ARG A 128 -7.61 7.24 3.02
CA ARG A 128 -7.39 6.20 4.05
C ARG A 128 -6.52 5.06 3.55
N THR A 129 -6.77 4.56 2.34
CA THR A 129 -5.95 3.45 1.81
C THR A 129 -4.49 3.86 1.71
N GLN A 130 -4.19 5.08 1.27
CA GLN A 130 -2.81 5.56 1.17
C GLN A 130 -2.16 5.80 2.54
N GLN A 131 -2.91 6.30 3.52
CA GLN A 131 -2.44 6.41 4.91
C GLN A 131 -2.10 5.03 5.49
N ASP A 132 -2.99 4.06 5.32
CA ASP A 132 -2.80 2.70 5.83
C ASP A 132 -1.58 2.03 5.16
N ILE A 133 -1.40 2.21 3.84
CA ILE A 133 -0.23 1.69 3.13
C ILE A 133 1.06 2.33 3.66
N ALA A 134 1.09 3.65 3.84
CA ALA A 134 2.26 4.35 4.34
C ALA A 134 2.61 3.92 5.78
N ALA A 135 1.61 3.82 6.66
CA ALA A 135 1.78 3.35 8.02
C ALA A 135 2.26 1.89 8.08
N GLY A 136 1.65 1.02 7.25
CA GLY A 136 2.04 -0.39 7.13
C GLY A 136 3.47 -0.56 6.63
N PHE A 137 3.87 0.23 5.63
CA PHE A 137 5.24 0.21 5.12
C PHE A 137 6.25 0.68 6.15
N GLY A 138 5.97 1.79 6.85
CA GLY A 138 6.84 2.29 7.91
C GLY A 138 7.06 1.26 9.03
N ARG A 139 5.98 0.60 9.47
CA ARG A 139 6.05 -0.50 10.44
C ARG A 139 6.86 -1.68 9.89
N TYR A 140 6.59 -2.10 8.67
CA TYR A 140 7.29 -3.19 8.02
C TYR A 140 8.81 -2.96 7.97
N VAL A 141 9.26 -1.76 7.65
CA VAL A 141 10.70 -1.41 7.65
C VAL A 141 11.27 -1.44 9.07
N ALA A 142 10.56 -0.88 10.06
CA ALA A 142 11.01 -0.90 11.44
C ALA A 142 11.09 -2.33 12.02
N GLU A 143 10.14 -3.20 11.66
CA GLU A 143 10.10 -4.60 12.06
C GLU A 143 11.16 -5.46 11.35
N ASN A 144 11.80 -4.93 10.32
CA ASN A 144 12.83 -5.62 9.54
C ASN A 144 14.26 -5.38 10.11
N ASP A 145 14.38 -4.67 11.23
CA ASP A 145 15.61 -4.54 11.97
C ASP A 145 16.06 -5.89 12.55
N ALA A 146 17.37 -6.16 12.54
CA ALA A 146 17.93 -7.46 12.93
C ALA A 146 17.60 -7.84 14.38
N ASP A 147 17.62 -6.88 15.31
CA ASP A 147 17.33 -7.11 16.73
C ASP A 147 15.83 -7.37 16.91
N VAL A 148 14.99 -6.68 16.16
CA VAL A 148 13.52 -6.90 16.16
C VAL A 148 13.19 -8.27 15.57
N LEU A 149 13.82 -8.68 14.46
CA LEU A 149 13.64 -10.01 13.88
C LEU A 149 14.13 -11.12 14.80
N ASP A 150 15.15 -10.87 15.60
CA ASP A 150 15.59 -11.84 16.59
C ASP A 150 14.60 -11.99 17.75
N ALA A 151 14.04 -10.90 18.23
CA ALA A 151 13.05 -10.92 19.33
C ALA A 151 11.67 -11.39 18.86
N PHE A 152 11.22 -10.95 17.69
CA PHE A 152 9.88 -11.19 17.11
C PHE A 152 10.01 -11.74 15.67
N PRO A 153 10.36 -13.01 15.51
CA PRO A 153 10.67 -13.59 14.20
C PRO A 153 9.42 -13.91 13.36
N ALA A 154 8.23 -13.82 13.93
CA ALA A 154 6.99 -14.19 13.25
C ALA A 154 5.89 -13.13 13.48
N ARG A 155 4.86 -13.20 12.65
CA ARG A 155 3.65 -12.36 12.75
C ARG A 155 2.40 -13.23 12.66
N GLU A 156 1.34 -12.82 13.34
CA GLU A 156 0.00 -13.37 13.21
C GLU A 156 -0.88 -12.41 12.41
N LEU A 157 -1.60 -12.91 11.43
CA LEU A 157 -2.65 -12.18 10.74
C LEU A 157 -3.90 -12.13 11.60
N ILE A 158 -4.27 -10.94 12.06
CA ILE A 158 -5.41 -10.71 12.93
C ILE A 158 -6.46 -9.80 12.31
N ARG A 159 -7.69 -9.89 12.81
CA ARG A 159 -8.75 -8.93 12.47
C ARG A 159 -8.83 -7.86 13.54
N VAL A 160 -8.66 -6.61 13.13
CA VAL A 160 -8.74 -5.44 14.02
C VAL A 160 -10.02 -4.62 13.82
N VAL A 161 -10.61 -4.69 12.60
CA VAL A 161 -11.87 -4.00 12.29
C VAL A 161 -12.86 -4.98 11.67
N GLU A 162 -14.02 -5.12 12.29
CA GLU A 162 -15.12 -5.90 11.71
C GLU A 162 -15.85 -5.07 10.63
N PRO A 163 -16.23 -5.69 9.51
CA PRO A 163 -17.02 -5.00 8.52
C PRO A 163 -18.39 -4.63 9.06
N SER A 164 -18.85 -3.42 8.77
CA SER A 164 -20.18 -2.94 9.17
C SER A 164 -21.33 -3.80 8.62
N ASP A 165 -21.13 -4.42 7.46
CA ASP A 165 -22.05 -5.39 6.88
C ASP A 165 -21.46 -6.81 7.00
N PRO A 166 -22.06 -7.70 7.82
CA PRO A 166 -21.58 -9.07 7.96
C PRO A 166 -21.50 -9.87 6.66
N LYS A 167 -22.32 -9.51 5.65
CA LYS A 167 -22.28 -10.15 4.32
C LYS A 167 -20.99 -9.83 3.56
N ARG A 168 -20.30 -8.76 3.95
CA ARG A 168 -19.00 -8.37 3.40
C ARG A 168 -17.80 -8.98 4.13
N LYS A 169 -18.06 -9.79 5.16
CA LYS A 169 -17.00 -10.47 5.90
C LYS A 169 -16.28 -11.45 4.98
N ARG A 170 -15.01 -11.14 4.69
CA ARG A 170 -14.15 -11.98 3.86
C ARG A 170 -13.65 -13.17 4.65
N ASN A 171 -13.51 -14.31 3.98
CA ASN A 171 -12.89 -15.49 4.56
C ASN A 171 -11.35 -15.38 4.47
N TRP A 172 -10.72 -14.79 5.47
CA TRP A 172 -9.29 -14.60 5.49
C TRP A 172 -8.51 -15.90 5.70
N GLU A 173 -9.09 -16.87 6.38
CA GLU A 173 -8.47 -18.20 6.49
C GLU A 173 -8.35 -18.90 5.11
N ALA A 174 -9.37 -18.75 4.25
CA ALA A 174 -9.30 -19.27 2.88
C ALA A 174 -8.22 -18.54 2.06
N ARG A 175 -8.09 -17.20 2.21
CA ARG A 175 -7.04 -16.41 1.56
C ARG A 175 -5.65 -16.81 2.06
N TRP A 176 -5.52 -17.01 3.37
CA TRP A 176 -4.30 -17.45 4.01
C TRP A 176 -3.83 -18.80 3.44
N LYS A 177 -4.73 -19.78 3.37
CA LYS A 177 -4.45 -21.10 2.77
C LYS A 177 -4.10 -21.02 1.29
N ALA A 178 -4.81 -20.16 0.52
CA ALA A 178 -4.53 -19.95 -0.89
C ALA A 178 -3.15 -19.31 -1.12
N ALA A 179 -2.67 -18.48 -0.19
CA ALA A 179 -1.34 -17.91 -0.19
C ALA A 179 -0.23 -18.91 0.25
N GLY A 180 -0.60 -20.14 0.61
CA GLY A 180 0.34 -21.15 1.10
C GLY A 180 0.48 -21.21 2.62
N GLY A 181 -0.27 -20.36 3.34
CA GLY A 181 -0.18 -20.28 4.79
C GLY A 181 -0.78 -21.51 5.50
N ARG A 182 -0.14 -21.91 6.58
CA ARG A 182 -0.62 -22.95 7.50
C ARG A 182 -1.18 -22.34 8.77
N LEU A 183 -2.01 -23.10 9.49
CA LEU A 183 -2.50 -22.69 10.80
C LEU A 183 -1.64 -23.36 11.88
N PHE A 184 -1.22 -22.55 12.85
CA PHE A 184 -0.53 -23.03 14.06
C PHE A 184 -1.44 -22.80 15.26
N ALA A 185 -1.86 -23.88 15.90
CA ALA A 185 -2.87 -23.86 16.96
C ALA A 185 -4.18 -23.14 16.55
N GLY A 186 -4.58 -23.22 15.27
CA GLY A 186 -5.76 -22.55 14.73
C GLY A 186 -5.55 -21.06 14.35
N ARG A 187 -4.34 -20.54 14.49
CA ARG A 187 -3.97 -19.15 14.22
C ARG A 187 -3.21 -19.01 12.87
N MET A 188 -3.39 -17.90 12.20
CA MET A 188 -2.73 -17.58 10.92
C MET A 188 -1.37 -16.93 11.20
N ILE A 189 -0.37 -17.73 11.54
CA ILE A 189 0.97 -17.27 11.91
C ILE A 189 1.98 -17.73 10.86
N ALA A 190 2.94 -16.88 10.52
CA ALA A 190 4.10 -17.25 9.71
C ALA A 190 5.35 -16.46 10.11
N ALA A 191 6.52 -16.99 9.77
CA ALA A 191 7.78 -16.28 9.91
C ALA A 191 7.74 -14.97 9.08
N LYS A 192 8.46 -13.94 9.50
CA LYS A 192 8.45 -12.65 8.80
C LYS A 192 9.01 -12.72 7.39
N ASP A 193 9.93 -13.65 7.12
CA ASP A 193 10.53 -13.93 5.80
C ASP A 193 9.75 -14.98 4.97
N ASP A 194 8.56 -15.41 5.44
CA ASP A 194 7.75 -16.38 4.70
C ASP A 194 7.09 -15.72 3.49
N SER A 195 7.14 -16.39 2.34
CA SER A 195 6.52 -15.94 1.09
C SER A 195 4.99 -15.79 1.14
N VAL A 196 4.34 -16.32 2.17
CA VAL A 196 2.89 -16.19 2.38
C VAL A 196 2.45 -14.73 2.44
N TRP A 197 3.27 -13.84 3.01
CA TRP A 197 2.94 -12.43 3.15
C TRP A 197 2.83 -11.72 1.80
N GLN A 198 3.81 -11.95 0.92
CA GLN A 198 3.76 -11.42 -0.43
C GLN A 198 2.62 -12.05 -1.24
N ALA A 199 2.45 -13.38 -1.18
CA ALA A 199 1.38 -14.07 -1.89
C ALA A 199 -0.02 -13.61 -1.43
N LEU A 200 -0.20 -13.30 -0.15
CA LEU A 200 -1.44 -12.74 0.41
C LEU A 200 -1.72 -11.35 -0.16
N GLY A 201 -0.69 -10.50 -0.21
CA GLY A 201 -0.77 -9.17 -0.80
C GLY A 201 -1.00 -9.18 -2.31
N ASP A 202 -0.51 -10.18 -3.01
CA ASP A 202 -0.71 -10.36 -4.45
C ASP A 202 -2.07 -10.96 -4.82
N GLY A 203 -2.88 -11.32 -3.83
CA GLY A 203 -4.21 -11.86 -4.04
C GLY A 203 -4.20 -13.33 -4.49
N ALA A 204 -3.29 -14.13 -3.95
CA ALA A 204 -3.25 -15.57 -4.20
C ALA A 204 -4.63 -16.21 -4.00
N GLY A 205 -5.02 -17.09 -4.93
CA GLY A 205 -6.38 -17.64 -5.00
C GLY A 205 -7.36 -16.83 -5.84
N GLY A 206 -6.89 -15.75 -6.52
CA GLY A 206 -7.68 -14.94 -7.46
C GLY A 206 -8.48 -13.82 -6.80
N TYR A 207 -8.07 -13.35 -5.64
CA TYR A 207 -8.70 -12.23 -4.94
C TYR A 207 -8.30 -10.90 -5.57
N ASP A 208 -9.25 -10.22 -6.20
CA ASP A 208 -9.07 -9.02 -7.03
C ASP A 208 -9.14 -7.68 -6.25
N ASP A 209 -9.17 -7.74 -4.94
CA ASP A 209 -9.14 -6.59 -4.04
C ASP A 209 -7.77 -6.40 -3.33
N ALA A 210 -6.78 -7.22 -3.68
CA ALA A 210 -5.45 -7.18 -3.12
C ALA A 210 -4.67 -5.93 -3.51
N LEU A 211 -3.77 -5.46 -2.63
CA LEU A 211 -3.01 -4.21 -2.79
C LEU A 211 -1.55 -4.43 -3.23
N GLY A 212 -1.06 -5.67 -3.24
CA GLY A 212 0.31 -6.00 -3.63
C GLY A 212 1.36 -5.82 -2.54
N ASN A 213 0.95 -5.53 -1.31
CA ASN A 213 1.87 -5.30 -0.19
C ASN A 213 2.16 -6.60 0.55
N PRO A 214 3.41 -6.88 0.97
CA PRO A 214 3.73 -7.96 1.91
C PRO A 214 3.44 -7.60 3.38
N PHE A 215 2.72 -6.49 3.60
CA PHE A 215 2.35 -5.93 4.89
C PHE A 215 0.91 -5.37 4.83
N PRO A 216 0.24 -5.13 5.97
CA PRO A 216 -1.07 -4.48 5.98
C PRO A 216 -1.05 -3.05 5.43
N PRO A 217 -2.14 -2.63 4.75
CA PRO A 217 -3.29 -3.44 4.38
C PRO A 217 -2.99 -4.36 3.18
N PHE A 218 -3.35 -5.63 3.29
CA PHE A 218 -3.19 -6.59 2.18
C PHE A 218 -4.26 -6.42 1.09
N ALA A 219 -5.40 -5.85 1.43
CA ALA A 219 -6.53 -5.63 0.52
C ALA A 219 -7.34 -4.39 0.92
N PHE A 220 -8.04 -3.80 -0.04
CA PHE A 220 -8.92 -2.64 0.21
C PHE A 220 -9.96 -2.93 1.32
N ASN A 221 -10.04 -2.04 2.31
CA ASN A 221 -10.95 -2.18 3.45
C ASN A 221 -10.89 -3.59 4.08
N SER A 222 -9.68 -4.11 4.29
CA SER A 222 -9.48 -5.48 4.79
C SER A 222 -9.96 -5.65 6.22
N GLY A 223 -9.76 -4.65 7.05
CA GLY A 223 -9.92 -4.73 8.50
C GLY A 223 -8.95 -5.71 9.16
N MET A 224 -7.92 -6.12 8.43
CA MET A 224 -6.86 -7.00 8.91
C MET A 224 -5.60 -6.22 9.21
N ASP A 225 -4.89 -6.67 10.22
CA ASP A 225 -3.57 -6.19 10.61
C ASP A 225 -2.70 -7.40 11.00
N VAL A 226 -1.50 -7.14 11.46
CA VAL A 226 -0.60 -8.17 11.99
C VAL A 226 -0.22 -7.85 13.44
N GLU A 227 -0.01 -8.90 14.21
CA GLU A 227 0.52 -8.84 15.57
C GLU A 227 1.86 -9.59 15.63
N GLU A 228 2.81 -9.03 16.34
CA GLU A 228 4.12 -9.62 16.57
C GLU A 228 3.99 -10.90 17.40
N VAL A 229 4.71 -11.95 16.99
CA VAL A 229 4.83 -13.20 17.74
C VAL A 229 6.29 -13.35 18.19
N ASP A 230 6.49 -13.43 19.49
CA ASP A 230 7.82 -13.56 20.07
C ASP A 230 8.49 -14.90 19.72
N ARG A 231 9.80 -14.93 19.88
CA ARG A 231 10.62 -16.12 19.54
C ARG A 231 10.21 -17.37 20.30
N GLU A 232 9.95 -17.23 21.61
CA GLU A 232 9.60 -18.39 22.45
C GLU A 232 8.28 -19.01 21.97
N GLU A 233 7.28 -18.17 21.68
CA GLU A 233 6.00 -18.64 21.15
C GLU A 233 6.13 -19.22 19.76
N ALA A 234 6.87 -18.57 18.86
CA ALA A 234 7.08 -19.01 17.48
C ALA A 234 7.78 -20.38 17.42
N GLU A 235 8.80 -20.60 18.26
CA GLU A 235 9.48 -21.89 18.40
C GLU A 235 8.56 -22.95 19.03
N ARG A 236 7.82 -22.59 20.09
CA ARG A 236 6.89 -23.50 20.77
C ARG A 236 5.76 -23.98 19.86
N LEU A 237 5.26 -23.11 18.98
CA LEU A 237 4.23 -23.43 18.00
C LEU A 237 4.79 -24.16 16.77
N GLY A 238 6.10 -24.18 16.58
CA GLY A 238 6.74 -24.77 15.41
C GLY A 238 6.60 -23.92 14.14
N VAL A 239 6.37 -22.62 14.28
CA VAL A 239 6.39 -21.66 13.18
C VAL A 239 7.80 -21.53 12.63
N ILE A 240 8.78 -21.48 13.52
CA ILE A 240 10.22 -21.50 13.22
C ILE A 240 10.90 -22.63 13.97
N GLN A 241 12.08 -23.02 13.47
CA GLN A 241 12.94 -23.96 14.20
C GLN A 241 13.69 -23.25 15.32
N ARG A 242 14.13 -24.01 16.33
CA ARG A 242 14.91 -23.45 17.43
C ARG A 242 16.17 -22.77 16.91
N ASN A 243 16.40 -21.55 17.35
CA ASN A 243 17.52 -20.69 16.92
C ASN A 243 17.52 -20.39 15.40
N GLN A 244 16.43 -20.58 14.70
CA GLN A 244 16.33 -20.16 13.31
C GLN A 244 16.45 -18.63 13.23
N ARG A 245 17.35 -18.16 12.37
CA ARG A 245 17.44 -16.74 12.05
C ARG A 245 16.49 -16.40 10.92
N ILE A 246 15.77 -15.30 11.08
CA ILE A 246 14.94 -14.71 10.03
C ILE A 246 15.81 -13.75 9.24
N THR A 247 15.72 -13.83 7.94
CA THR A 247 16.51 -12.98 7.04
C THR A 247 15.79 -11.64 6.89
N PRO A 248 16.46 -10.51 7.13
CA PRO A 248 15.91 -9.21 6.80
C PRO A 248 15.54 -9.14 5.31
N ASP A 249 14.34 -8.67 5.00
CA ASP A 249 13.97 -8.42 3.61
C ASP A 249 14.70 -7.16 3.13
N SER A 250 15.36 -7.27 1.99
CA SER A 250 16.11 -6.18 1.36
C SER A 250 15.19 -5.20 0.61
N LEU A 251 13.99 -4.91 1.15
CA LEU A 251 13.11 -3.88 0.59
C LEU A 251 13.76 -2.50 0.66
N THR A 252 14.80 -2.31 -0.14
CA THR A 252 15.22 -0.96 -0.55
C THR A 252 14.33 -0.54 -1.72
N LEU A 253 13.85 0.67 -1.72
CA LEU A 253 13.11 1.25 -2.87
C LEU A 253 13.87 1.09 -4.20
N ALA A 254 15.20 1.05 -4.15
CA ALA A 254 16.07 0.89 -5.32
C ALA A 254 15.95 -0.51 -5.95
N ASP A 255 15.77 -1.57 -5.17
CA ASP A 255 15.68 -2.94 -5.69
C ASP A 255 14.32 -3.23 -6.34
N HIS A 256 13.32 -2.40 -6.07
CA HIS A 256 11.98 -2.48 -6.68
C HIS A 256 11.81 -1.54 -7.88
N ALA A 257 12.86 -0.85 -8.29
CA ALA A 257 12.81 0.09 -9.41
C ALA A 257 12.74 -0.58 -10.80
N ALA A 258 12.89 -1.89 -10.88
CA ALA A 258 12.84 -2.63 -12.14
C ALA A 258 11.67 -3.63 -12.14
N VAL A 259 10.73 -3.47 -13.08
CA VAL A 259 9.53 -4.30 -13.16
C VAL A 259 9.41 -4.93 -14.55
N LYS A 260 9.14 -6.24 -14.62
CA LYS A 260 8.89 -6.91 -15.91
C LYS A 260 7.51 -6.56 -16.46
N THR A 261 7.49 -5.99 -17.66
CA THR A 261 6.27 -5.51 -18.33
C THR A 261 5.49 -6.60 -19.07
N THR A 262 6.00 -7.82 -19.12
CA THR A 262 5.37 -8.95 -19.84
C THR A 262 3.94 -9.27 -19.39
N ARG A 263 3.52 -8.76 -18.24
CA ARG A 263 2.17 -8.91 -17.68
C ARG A 263 1.29 -7.68 -17.82
N PHE A 264 1.77 -6.61 -18.47
CA PHE A 264 1.06 -5.35 -18.57
C PHE A 264 0.16 -5.30 -19.80
N ASP A 265 -0.95 -4.58 -19.66
CA ASP A 265 -1.74 -4.18 -20.82
C ASP A 265 -0.88 -3.28 -21.75
N ARG A 266 -1.00 -3.52 -23.07
CA ARG A 266 -0.24 -2.77 -24.08
C ARG A 266 -0.52 -1.26 -24.03
N ALA A 267 -1.74 -0.84 -23.68
CA ALA A 267 -2.11 0.56 -23.58
C ALA A 267 -1.41 1.22 -22.38
N LEU A 268 -1.27 0.52 -21.26
CA LEU A 268 -0.53 1.00 -20.10
C LEU A 268 0.97 1.11 -20.42
N VAL A 269 1.54 0.08 -21.06
CA VAL A 269 2.96 0.12 -21.49
C VAL A 269 3.21 1.30 -22.45
N ALA A 270 2.30 1.55 -23.38
CA ALA A 270 2.42 2.68 -24.30
C ALA A 270 2.33 4.04 -23.60
N THR A 271 1.51 4.15 -22.55
CA THR A 271 1.43 5.37 -21.72
C THR A 271 2.72 5.56 -20.92
N MET A 272 3.23 4.50 -20.32
CA MET A 272 4.47 4.52 -19.54
C MET A 272 5.71 4.77 -20.41
N ALA A 273 5.72 4.29 -21.66
CA ALA A 273 6.83 4.50 -22.61
C ALA A 273 7.00 5.96 -23.03
N ASN A 274 6.00 6.81 -22.83
CA ASN A 274 6.07 8.25 -23.10
C ASN A 274 6.52 9.07 -21.87
N ASP A 275 6.72 8.44 -20.72
CA ASP A 275 7.23 9.11 -19.53
C ASP A 275 8.76 9.21 -19.61
N PRO A 276 9.36 10.44 -19.63
CA PRO A 276 10.80 10.61 -19.77
C PRO A 276 11.60 10.11 -18.57
N GLU A 277 10.96 9.85 -17.46
CA GLU A 277 11.60 9.37 -16.22
C GLU A 277 11.54 7.84 -16.08
N LEU A 278 10.94 7.17 -17.07
CA LEU A 278 10.87 5.72 -17.14
C LEU A 278 11.75 5.20 -18.30
N VAL A 279 12.56 4.21 -18.01
CA VAL A 279 13.42 3.55 -18.99
C VAL A 279 12.91 2.12 -19.21
N PHE A 280 12.69 1.79 -20.49
CA PHE A 280 12.39 0.44 -20.92
C PHE A 280 13.65 -0.22 -21.45
N ASP A 281 14.07 -1.32 -20.85
CA ASP A 281 15.10 -2.21 -21.38
C ASP A 281 14.47 -3.58 -21.67
N GLY A 282 14.11 -3.79 -22.94
CA GLY A 282 13.39 -4.98 -23.36
C GLY A 282 12.01 -5.09 -22.72
N ASP A 283 11.83 -6.06 -21.84
CA ASP A 283 10.60 -6.31 -21.06
C ASP A 283 10.67 -5.75 -19.63
N THR A 284 11.70 -4.98 -19.32
CA THR A 284 11.92 -4.44 -17.97
C THR A 284 11.73 -2.93 -17.98
N LEU A 285 10.91 -2.44 -17.06
CA LEU A 285 10.68 -1.02 -16.79
C LEU A 285 11.47 -0.63 -15.54
N SER A 286 12.23 0.44 -15.61
CA SER A 286 12.98 1.01 -14.49
C SER A 286 12.83 2.53 -14.45
N LEU A 287 13.18 3.15 -13.32
CA LEU A 287 13.32 4.60 -13.22
C LEU A 287 14.58 5.05 -13.94
N ALA A 288 14.51 6.19 -14.65
CA ALA A 288 15.70 6.87 -15.15
C ALA A 288 16.58 7.29 -13.96
N ALA A 289 17.87 7.02 -14.04
CA ALA A 289 18.84 7.33 -12.99
C ALA A 289 19.05 8.85 -12.84
#